data_e6a2f48308f92c8fff23fc22a90a3c26
#
_entry.id   e6a2f48308f92c8fff23fc22a90a3c26
#
_cell.length_a   1.000
_cell.length_b   1.000
_cell.length_c   1.000
_cell.angle_alpha   90.00
_cell.angle_beta   90.00
_cell.angle_gamma   90.00
#
_symmetry.space_group_name_H-M   'P 1'
#
loop_
_entity.id
_entity.type
_entity.pdbx_description
1 polymer ?
#
loop_
_entity_poly.entity_id
_entity_poly.type
_entity_poly.pdbx_seq_one_letter_code
_entity_poly.pdbx_strand_id
1 'polypeptide(L)'
;IDILDDVSFVFIPVFNVDGHEDFSATNRINQNGPEELGTRNTAQLINLNRDFLKADAPEMRAWLKLYNRWMPELFIDVHVTNGADFQYVMTYAIDNRGTLMEEGIRRWSLDVYEKQLNERMEKVGFPLFLYASFRKYNAPESGILIDTFDPRYSEGYAATRNRLGLLIENHIYKPYEQRVKATIEAFIASARILAENKETLKQ
;
A
#
# COMPACT_ATOMS: atom_id res chain seq x y z
N ILE A 1 -4.49 -17.29 18.77
CA ILE A 1 -5.49 -16.23 18.53
C ILE A 1 -6.08 -16.50 17.16
N ASP A 2 -7.37 -16.75 17.11
CA ASP A 2 -8.08 -16.70 15.84
C ASP A 2 -8.21 -15.22 15.46
N ILE A 3 -7.51 -14.83 14.40
CA ILE A 3 -7.47 -13.42 13.95
C ILE A 3 -8.89 -12.90 13.67
N LEU A 4 -9.78 -13.77 13.22
CA LEU A 4 -11.15 -13.39 12.85
C LEU A 4 -12.04 -13.06 14.05
N ASP A 5 -11.66 -13.46 15.27
CA ASP A 5 -12.36 -13.06 16.49
C ASP A 5 -12.11 -11.59 16.85
N ASP A 6 -10.99 -11.03 16.39
CA ASP A 6 -10.51 -9.72 16.78
C ASP A 6 -10.43 -8.70 15.63
N VAL A 7 -10.39 -9.16 14.38
CA VAL A 7 -10.21 -8.31 13.20
C VAL A 7 -11.24 -8.62 12.12
N SER A 8 -11.93 -7.57 11.66
CA SER A 8 -12.81 -7.65 10.49
C SER A 8 -12.05 -7.21 9.24
N PHE A 9 -12.30 -7.90 8.13
CA PHE A 9 -11.64 -7.61 6.85
C PHE A 9 -12.65 -7.15 5.80
N VAL A 10 -12.27 -6.13 5.04
CA VAL A 10 -12.96 -5.73 3.81
C VAL A 10 -11.95 -5.81 2.67
N PHE A 11 -12.18 -6.67 1.70
CA PHE A 11 -11.32 -6.84 0.53
C PHE A 11 -11.95 -6.24 -0.71
N ILE A 12 -11.15 -5.50 -1.48
CA ILE A 12 -11.46 -5.05 -2.83
C ILE A 12 -10.40 -5.69 -3.74
N PRO A 13 -10.66 -6.88 -4.30
CA PRO A 13 -9.66 -7.62 -5.10
C PRO A 13 -9.22 -6.86 -6.35
N VAL A 14 -10.15 -6.12 -6.96
CA VAL A 14 -9.90 -5.31 -8.15
C VAL A 14 -10.55 -3.95 -7.96
N PHE A 15 -9.75 -2.90 -7.79
CA PHE A 15 -10.25 -1.53 -7.65
C PHE A 15 -10.51 -0.87 -9.00
N ASN A 16 -9.56 -0.98 -9.93
CA ASN A 16 -9.68 -0.48 -11.30
C ASN A 16 -10.18 -1.61 -12.21
N VAL A 17 -11.49 -1.84 -12.24
CA VAL A 17 -12.10 -2.93 -13.02
C VAL A 17 -11.85 -2.75 -14.51
N ASP A 18 -12.02 -1.54 -15.04
CA ASP A 18 -11.82 -1.26 -16.46
C ASP A 18 -10.37 -1.57 -16.89
N GLY A 19 -9.42 -1.08 -16.09
CA GLY A 19 -8.00 -1.34 -16.36
C GLY A 19 -7.61 -2.79 -16.19
N HIS A 20 -8.28 -3.51 -15.27
CA HIS A 20 -8.08 -4.94 -15.09
C HIS A 20 -8.59 -5.73 -16.29
N GLU A 21 -9.77 -5.44 -16.81
CA GLU A 21 -10.39 -6.16 -17.93
C GLU A 21 -9.72 -5.86 -19.30
N ASP A 22 -8.94 -4.79 -19.40
CA ASP A 22 -8.18 -4.44 -20.61
C ASP A 22 -6.83 -5.18 -20.63
N PHE A 23 -6.87 -6.52 -20.68
CA PHE A 23 -5.69 -7.37 -20.72
C PHE A 23 -4.99 -7.35 -22.05
N SER A 24 -3.65 -7.27 -22.03
CA SER A 24 -2.79 -7.45 -23.19
C SER A 24 -1.37 -7.85 -22.78
N ALA A 25 -0.72 -8.66 -23.61
CA ALA A 25 0.70 -8.98 -23.46
C ALA A 25 1.62 -7.76 -23.69
N THR A 26 1.09 -6.68 -24.28
CA THR A 26 1.84 -5.44 -24.55
C THR A 26 1.59 -4.35 -23.51
N ASN A 27 0.62 -4.56 -22.61
CA ASN A 27 0.44 -3.64 -21.48
C ASN A 27 1.57 -3.86 -20.47
N ARG A 28 2.08 -2.74 -19.91
CA ARG A 28 3.06 -2.76 -18.81
C ARG A 28 4.26 -3.70 -19.06
N ILE A 29 4.79 -3.69 -20.26
CA ILE A 29 5.91 -4.54 -20.72
C ILE A 29 7.18 -4.45 -19.85
N ASN A 30 7.26 -3.46 -18.99
CA ASN A 30 8.33 -3.26 -18.02
C ASN A 30 8.20 -4.10 -16.75
N GLN A 31 7.16 -4.93 -16.62
CA GLN A 31 6.94 -5.78 -15.44
C GLN A 31 7.31 -7.25 -15.72
N ASN A 32 7.85 -7.94 -14.72
CA ASN A 32 8.16 -9.36 -14.80
C ASN A 32 6.92 -10.19 -14.42
N GLY A 33 6.08 -10.47 -15.41
CA GLY A 33 4.84 -11.24 -15.28
C GLY A 33 3.73 -10.53 -14.48
N PRO A 34 2.50 -11.02 -14.56
CA PRO A 34 2.04 -12.17 -15.37
C PRO A 34 2.17 -11.92 -16.89
N GLU A 35 1.84 -12.94 -17.70
CA GLU A 35 2.00 -12.91 -19.16
C GLU A 35 1.18 -11.81 -19.84
N GLU A 36 -0.05 -11.60 -19.35
CA GLU A 36 -0.93 -10.50 -19.76
C GLU A 36 -1.26 -9.63 -18.57
N LEU A 37 -1.30 -8.34 -18.79
CA LEU A 37 -1.52 -7.30 -17.76
C LEU A 37 -2.60 -6.33 -18.20
N GLY A 38 -3.33 -5.81 -17.24
CA GLY A 38 -4.26 -4.70 -17.46
C GLY A 38 -3.57 -3.34 -17.62
N THR A 39 -4.36 -2.29 -17.75
CA THR A 39 -3.89 -0.92 -17.87
C THR A 39 -4.00 -0.15 -16.53
N ARG A 40 -3.36 1.00 -16.48
CA ARG A 40 -3.34 1.85 -15.28
C ARG A 40 -4.63 2.67 -15.10
N ASN A 41 -5.24 3.07 -16.19
CA ASN A 41 -6.33 4.03 -16.18
C ASN A 41 -7.69 3.33 -16.26
N THR A 42 -8.74 4.01 -15.76
CA THR A 42 -10.13 3.63 -15.99
C THR A 42 -10.53 3.87 -17.45
N ALA A 43 -11.74 3.47 -17.85
CA ALA A 43 -12.30 3.75 -19.17
C ALA A 43 -12.39 5.26 -19.47
N GLN A 44 -12.50 6.12 -18.44
CA GLN A 44 -12.46 7.57 -18.58
C GLN A 44 -11.04 8.16 -18.60
N LEU A 45 -9.99 7.31 -18.70
CA LEU A 45 -8.59 7.68 -18.65
C LEU A 45 -8.15 8.35 -17.33
N ILE A 46 -8.86 8.09 -16.25
CA ILE A 46 -8.52 8.59 -14.92
C ILE A 46 -7.59 7.59 -14.22
N ASN A 47 -6.51 8.09 -13.63
CA ASN A 47 -5.64 7.31 -12.76
C ASN A 47 -6.16 7.37 -11.32
N LEU A 48 -6.77 6.28 -10.83
CA LEU A 48 -7.34 6.20 -9.49
C LEU A 48 -6.34 6.50 -8.38
N ASN A 49 -5.05 6.12 -8.58
CA ASN A 49 -3.98 6.45 -7.61
C ASN A 49 -3.52 7.93 -7.69
N ARG A 50 -4.37 8.83 -8.15
CA ARG A 50 -4.21 10.29 -8.09
C ARG A 50 -5.53 10.98 -7.73
N ASP A 51 -6.54 10.19 -7.36
CA ASP A 51 -7.93 10.65 -7.29
C ASP A 51 -8.53 10.61 -5.87
N PHE A 52 -7.79 10.14 -4.86
CA PHE A 52 -8.30 9.99 -3.48
C PHE A 52 -8.87 11.30 -2.91
N LEU A 53 -8.27 12.44 -3.24
CA LEU A 53 -8.75 13.75 -2.78
C LEU A 53 -9.82 14.34 -3.69
N LYS A 54 -9.68 14.19 -5.02
CA LYS A 54 -10.57 14.83 -6.01
C LYS A 54 -11.89 14.08 -6.20
N ALA A 55 -11.83 12.74 -6.19
CA ALA A 55 -12.96 11.86 -6.40
C ALA A 55 -13.70 12.12 -7.75
N ASP A 56 -12.94 12.33 -8.82
CA ASP A 56 -13.48 12.56 -10.16
C ASP A 56 -14.05 11.25 -10.75
N ALA A 57 -13.39 10.11 -10.47
CA ALA A 57 -13.82 8.80 -10.94
C ALA A 57 -15.03 8.25 -10.15
N PRO A 58 -15.99 7.60 -10.82
CA PRO A 58 -17.10 6.93 -10.13
C PRO A 58 -16.65 5.83 -9.19
N GLU A 59 -15.57 5.09 -9.54
CA GLU A 59 -14.95 4.06 -8.72
C GLU A 59 -14.42 4.66 -7.41
N MET A 60 -13.75 5.80 -7.49
CA MET A 60 -13.25 6.50 -6.31
C MET A 60 -14.38 6.98 -5.42
N ARG A 61 -15.46 7.52 -5.99
CA ARG A 61 -16.64 7.92 -5.21
C ARG A 61 -17.31 6.74 -4.52
N ALA A 62 -17.36 5.58 -5.17
CA ALA A 62 -17.89 4.35 -4.58
C ALA A 62 -16.99 3.86 -3.43
N TRP A 63 -15.68 3.87 -3.64
CA TRP A 63 -14.68 3.54 -2.62
C TRP A 63 -14.80 4.46 -1.41
N LEU A 64 -14.89 5.77 -1.61
CA LEU A 64 -15.03 6.75 -0.53
C LEU A 64 -16.28 6.51 0.32
N LYS A 65 -17.41 6.12 -0.31
CA LYS A 65 -18.63 5.74 0.43
C LYS A 65 -18.39 4.51 1.31
N LEU A 66 -17.70 3.49 0.77
CA LEU A 66 -17.34 2.29 1.51
C LEU A 66 -16.38 2.61 2.65
N TYR A 67 -15.32 3.35 2.36
CA TYR A 67 -14.32 3.79 3.34
C TYR A 67 -14.95 4.57 4.49
N ASN A 68 -15.80 5.55 4.19
CA ASN A 68 -16.50 6.35 5.20
C ASN A 68 -17.50 5.54 6.03
N ARG A 69 -18.07 4.48 5.46
CA ARG A 69 -18.99 3.57 6.19
C ARG A 69 -18.24 2.72 7.21
N TRP A 70 -17.07 2.22 6.86
CA TRP A 70 -16.30 1.31 7.70
C TRP A 70 -15.27 2.02 8.57
N MET A 71 -14.68 3.11 8.07
CA MET A 71 -13.61 3.87 8.74
C MET A 71 -12.56 2.93 9.35
N PRO A 72 -11.90 2.08 8.54
CA PRO A 72 -11.00 1.06 9.05
C PRO A 72 -9.82 1.68 9.80
N GLU A 73 -9.33 1.01 10.83
CA GLU A 73 -8.12 1.41 11.57
C GLU A 73 -6.88 1.32 10.68
N LEU A 74 -6.85 0.33 9.78
CA LEU A 74 -5.77 0.13 8.80
C LEU A 74 -6.37 0.00 7.40
N PHE A 75 -5.85 0.81 6.48
CA PHE A 75 -6.07 0.68 5.05
C PHE A 75 -4.78 0.22 4.37
N ILE A 76 -4.82 -0.86 3.62
CA ILE A 76 -3.68 -1.37 2.83
C ILE A 76 -3.98 -1.19 1.35
N ASP A 77 -3.10 -0.49 0.65
CA ASP A 77 -3.14 -0.30 -0.80
C ASP A 77 -1.95 -0.99 -1.46
N VAL A 78 -2.22 -1.91 -2.39
CA VAL A 78 -1.19 -2.79 -2.96
C VAL A 78 -0.86 -2.40 -4.39
N HIS A 79 0.40 -2.09 -4.62
CA HIS A 79 0.95 -1.62 -5.88
C HIS A 79 2.15 -2.45 -6.35
N VAL A 80 2.65 -2.05 -7.52
CA VAL A 80 3.89 -2.55 -8.10
C VAL A 80 4.76 -1.36 -8.51
N THR A 81 6.04 -1.39 -8.14
CA THR A 81 7.01 -0.31 -8.38
C THR A 81 7.23 0.00 -9.85
N ASN A 82 7.85 1.13 -10.14
CA ASN A 82 8.11 1.62 -11.50
C ASN A 82 9.53 1.39 -12.00
N GLY A 83 10.44 0.73 -11.26
CA GLY A 83 11.59 0.66 -12.03
C GLY A 83 12.97 0.42 -11.48
N ALA A 84 13.48 1.04 -10.46
CA ALA A 84 14.84 0.73 -9.98
C ALA A 84 14.91 -0.72 -9.46
N ASP A 85 16.02 -1.43 -9.70
CA ASP A 85 16.20 -2.79 -9.20
C ASP A 85 16.66 -2.76 -7.74
N PHE A 86 15.72 -2.90 -6.82
CA PHE A 86 16.00 -3.05 -5.39
C PHE A 86 16.20 -4.52 -5.02
N GLN A 87 16.94 -4.76 -3.94
CA GLN A 87 17.15 -6.12 -3.44
C GLN A 87 15.88 -6.73 -2.81
N TYR A 88 14.96 -5.90 -2.32
CA TYR A 88 13.74 -6.32 -1.62
C TYR A 88 12.65 -6.76 -2.59
N VAL A 89 11.86 -7.77 -2.21
CA VAL A 89 10.66 -8.19 -2.97
C VAL A 89 9.57 -7.14 -2.85
N MET A 90 9.52 -6.46 -1.71
CA MET A 90 8.49 -5.48 -1.37
C MET A 90 9.11 -4.30 -0.65
N THR A 91 8.66 -3.11 -0.99
CA THR A 91 8.86 -1.89 -0.22
C THR A 91 7.51 -1.38 0.28
N TYR A 92 7.52 -0.48 1.24
CA TYR A 92 6.30 0.07 1.81
C TYR A 92 6.43 1.55 2.15
N ALA A 93 5.29 2.21 2.27
CA ALA A 93 5.22 3.55 2.82
C ALA A 93 4.05 3.70 3.80
N ILE A 94 4.26 4.50 4.82
CA ILE A 94 3.26 4.94 5.79
C ILE A 94 3.50 6.44 6.00
N ASP A 95 2.45 7.26 5.96
CA ASP A 95 2.59 8.71 6.19
C ASP A 95 2.73 9.06 7.69
N ASN A 96 3.59 8.34 8.39
CA ASN A 96 3.87 8.53 9.81
C ASN A 96 5.07 9.44 10.10
N ARG A 97 5.74 9.92 9.06
CA ARG A 97 6.83 10.91 9.12
C ARG A 97 6.37 12.32 8.74
N GLY A 98 5.13 12.41 8.23
CA GLY A 98 4.47 13.66 7.91
C GLY A 98 3.71 14.28 9.08
N THR A 99 2.91 15.30 8.78
CA THR A 99 2.10 16.06 9.77
C THR A 99 0.59 15.91 9.56
N LEU A 100 0.17 15.03 8.65
CA LEU A 100 -1.24 14.86 8.31
C LEU A 100 -2.00 14.01 9.32
N MET A 101 -1.29 13.12 10.01
CA MET A 101 -1.86 12.21 11.00
C MET A 101 -1.76 12.79 12.41
N GLU A 102 -2.75 12.53 13.24
CA GLU A 102 -2.72 12.88 14.66
C GLU A 102 -1.50 12.23 15.36
N GLU A 103 -0.91 12.93 16.33
CA GLU A 103 0.40 12.54 16.88
C GLU A 103 0.38 11.19 17.61
N GLY A 104 -0.68 10.84 18.33
CA GLY A 104 -0.79 9.56 19.04
C GLY A 104 -0.81 8.39 18.06
N ILE A 105 -1.60 8.50 16.99
CA ILE A 105 -1.68 7.49 15.92
C ILE A 105 -0.33 7.39 15.20
N ARG A 106 0.29 8.52 14.90
CA ARG A 106 1.60 8.60 14.27
C ARG A 106 2.68 7.90 15.09
N ARG A 107 2.75 8.15 16.40
CA ARG A 107 3.69 7.49 17.32
C ARG A 107 3.43 5.99 17.38
N TRP A 108 2.18 5.58 17.55
CA TRP A 108 1.82 4.17 17.56
C TRP A 108 2.23 3.47 16.25
N SER A 109 2.00 4.12 15.12
CA SER A 109 2.38 3.56 13.82
C SER A 109 3.90 3.38 13.67
N LEU A 110 4.72 4.29 14.21
CA LEU A 110 6.17 4.20 14.19
C LEU A 110 6.71 3.17 15.20
N ASP A 111 6.26 3.28 16.44
CA ASP A 111 6.88 2.57 17.57
C ASP A 111 6.37 1.13 17.70
N VAL A 112 5.16 0.86 17.22
CA VAL A 112 4.49 -0.43 17.34
C VAL A 112 4.29 -1.09 15.98
N TYR A 113 3.48 -0.48 15.11
CA TYR A 113 3.07 -1.13 13.88
C TYR A 113 4.23 -1.37 12.92
N GLU A 114 4.94 -0.32 12.53
CA GLU A 114 6.04 -0.39 11.56
C GLU A 114 7.17 -1.31 12.06
N LYS A 115 7.52 -1.21 13.33
CA LYS A 115 8.53 -2.07 13.96
C LYS A 115 8.13 -3.54 13.90
N GLN A 116 6.92 -3.87 14.37
CA GLN A 116 6.44 -5.25 14.38
C GLN A 116 6.22 -5.81 12.96
N LEU A 117 5.79 -4.97 12.00
CA LEU A 117 5.65 -5.38 10.61
C LEU A 117 7.01 -5.80 10.03
N ASN A 118 8.05 -4.98 10.20
CA ASN A 118 9.39 -5.29 9.72
C ASN A 118 9.95 -6.56 10.36
N GLU A 119 9.82 -6.71 11.69
CA GLU A 119 10.29 -7.90 12.42
C GLU A 119 9.59 -9.19 11.94
N ARG A 120 8.29 -9.14 11.66
CA ARG A 120 7.51 -10.30 11.20
C ARG A 120 7.84 -10.67 9.77
N MET A 121 7.95 -9.69 8.91
CA MET A 121 8.28 -9.90 7.51
C MET A 121 9.70 -10.44 7.32
N GLU A 122 10.65 -9.98 8.12
CA GLU A 122 12.00 -10.53 8.14
C GLU A 122 12.01 -12.01 8.57
N LYS A 123 11.26 -12.37 9.61
CA LYS A 123 11.15 -13.76 10.11
C LYS A 123 10.58 -14.73 9.07
N VAL A 124 9.72 -14.29 8.19
CA VAL A 124 9.14 -15.12 7.11
C VAL A 124 9.94 -15.06 5.81
N GLY A 125 11.10 -14.38 5.82
CA GLY A 125 12.01 -14.33 4.67
C GLY A 125 11.67 -13.27 3.63
N PHE A 126 10.84 -12.30 3.95
CA PHE A 126 10.51 -11.15 3.12
C PHE A 126 10.86 -9.82 3.82
N PRO A 127 12.16 -9.54 4.04
CA PRO A 127 12.55 -8.28 4.66
C PRO A 127 12.02 -7.10 3.85
N LEU A 128 11.60 -6.05 4.56
CA LEU A 128 11.03 -4.86 3.97
C LEU A 128 12.02 -3.69 3.99
N PHE A 129 11.81 -2.75 3.08
CA PHE A 129 12.42 -1.44 3.13
C PHE A 129 11.40 -0.36 2.80
N LEU A 130 11.68 0.87 3.21
CA LEU A 130 10.83 2.01 2.89
C LEU A 130 10.83 2.26 1.37
N TYR A 131 9.66 2.56 0.82
CA TYR A 131 9.55 3.01 -0.56
C TYR A 131 10.32 4.31 -0.73
N ALA A 132 11.24 4.30 -1.67
CA ALA A 132 12.18 5.40 -1.86
C ALA A 132 12.30 5.75 -3.35
N SER A 133 12.61 7.01 -3.62
CA SER A 133 12.99 7.48 -4.94
C SER A 133 14.42 8.00 -4.93
N PHE A 134 15.00 8.25 -6.11
CA PHE A 134 16.29 8.93 -6.19
C PHE A 134 16.09 10.45 -6.16
N ARG A 135 17.00 11.17 -5.52
CA ARG A 135 16.96 12.65 -5.48
C ARG A 135 16.98 13.27 -6.88
N LYS A 136 17.70 12.63 -7.80
CA LYS A 136 17.67 12.97 -9.21
C LYS A 136 17.20 11.76 -10.01
N TYR A 137 16.29 11.97 -10.94
CA TYR A 137 15.75 10.91 -11.77
C TYR A 137 16.86 10.10 -12.46
N ASN A 138 16.79 8.78 -12.39
CA ASN A 138 17.77 7.84 -12.94
C ASN A 138 19.25 8.03 -12.48
N ALA A 139 19.48 8.64 -11.33
CA ALA A 139 20.81 8.88 -10.77
C ALA A 139 20.93 8.35 -9.34
N PRO A 140 21.14 7.03 -9.15
CA PRO A 140 21.25 6.40 -7.81
C PRO A 140 22.31 7.05 -6.92
N GLU A 141 23.40 7.50 -7.50
CA GLU A 141 24.52 8.21 -6.83
C GLU A 141 24.11 9.54 -6.21
N SER A 142 22.95 10.09 -6.61
CA SER A 142 22.41 11.34 -6.02
C SER A 142 21.85 11.15 -4.61
N GLY A 143 21.69 9.89 -4.18
CA GLY A 143 21.12 9.51 -2.90
C GLY A 143 19.61 9.23 -2.99
N ILE A 144 19.08 8.66 -1.92
CA ILE A 144 17.66 8.29 -1.78
C ILE A 144 16.86 9.41 -1.13
N LEU A 145 15.59 9.49 -1.50
CA LEU A 145 14.57 10.34 -0.90
C LEU A 145 13.43 9.43 -0.41
N ILE A 146 13.13 9.53 0.86
CA ILE A 146 11.95 8.92 1.47
C ILE A 146 10.99 10.06 1.75
N ASP A 147 9.92 10.12 0.96
CA ASP A 147 8.96 11.21 1.02
C ASP A 147 7.77 10.92 1.92
N THR A 148 7.08 11.98 2.29
CA THR A 148 5.69 11.96 2.75
C THR A 148 4.76 12.09 1.54
N PHE A 149 3.55 11.61 1.67
CA PHE A 149 2.62 11.52 0.54
C PHE A 149 1.46 12.50 0.68
N ASP A 150 1.16 13.19 -0.41
CA ASP A 150 0.00 14.08 -0.47
C ASP A 150 -1.33 13.30 -0.32
N PRO A 151 -2.42 13.94 0.14
CA PRO A 151 -3.73 13.29 0.27
C PRO A 151 -4.36 12.79 -1.04
N ARG A 152 -3.78 13.09 -2.19
CA ARG A 152 -4.19 12.50 -3.48
C ARG A 152 -3.80 11.03 -3.62
N TYR A 153 -2.91 10.53 -2.76
CA TYR A 153 -2.50 9.12 -2.65
C TYR A 153 -3.21 8.45 -1.48
N SER A 154 -3.26 7.14 -1.49
CA SER A 154 -4.01 6.33 -0.52
C SER A 154 -3.57 6.54 0.92
N GLU A 155 -2.27 6.45 1.20
CA GLU A 155 -1.69 6.57 2.53
C GLU A 155 -1.81 8.01 3.07
N GLY A 156 -1.57 9.02 2.24
CA GLY A 156 -1.76 10.42 2.61
C GLY A 156 -3.24 10.75 2.86
N TYR A 157 -4.16 10.16 2.08
CA TYR A 157 -5.59 10.30 2.35
C TYR A 157 -5.98 9.66 3.68
N ALA A 158 -5.54 8.43 3.95
CA ALA A 158 -5.80 7.75 5.22
C ALA A 158 -5.28 8.57 6.41
N ALA A 159 -4.07 9.15 6.29
CA ALA A 159 -3.49 10.02 7.31
C ALA A 159 -4.36 11.24 7.62
N THR A 160 -4.92 11.92 6.59
CA THR A 160 -5.85 13.06 6.81
C THR A 160 -7.16 12.65 7.49
N ARG A 161 -7.47 11.36 7.48
CA ARG A 161 -8.65 10.78 8.16
C ARG A 161 -8.32 10.23 9.54
N ASN A 162 -7.10 10.47 10.04
CA ASN A 162 -6.58 9.86 11.26
C ASN A 162 -6.71 8.33 11.25
N ARG A 163 -6.29 7.71 10.13
CA ARG A 163 -6.23 6.28 9.94
C ARG A 163 -4.87 5.87 9.43
N LEU A 164 -4.43 4.67 9.80
CA LEU A 164 -3.18 4.13 9.30
C LEU A 164 -3.35 3.69 7.84
N GLY A 165 -2.55 4.26 6.94
CA GLY A 165 -2.46 3.84 5.55
C GLY A 165 -1.13 3.14 5.31
N LEU A 166 -1.16 1.89 4.86
CA LEU A 166 0.00 1.14 4.41
C LEU A 166 -0.02 1.02 2.89
N LEU A 167 0.88 1.72 2.22
CA LEU A 167 1.20 1.46 0.82
C LEU A 167 2.16 0.28 0.74
N ILE A 168 1.84 -0.71 -0.07
CA ILE A 168 2.72 -1.80 -0.44
C ILE A 168 3.14 -1.60 -1.90
N GLU A 169 4.44 -1.57 -2.14
CA GLU A 169 5.04 -1.49 -3.48
C GLU A 169 5.84 -2.76 -3.74
N ASN A 170 5.22 -3.72 -4.41
CA ASN A 170 5.88 -4.94 -4.85
C ASN A 170 6.91 -4.64 -5.94
N HIS A 171 8.08 -5.25 -5.87
CA HIS A 171 9.14 -4.94 -6.81
C HIS A 171 8.87 -5.56 -8.18
N ILE A 172 8.82 -4.70 -9.20
CA ILE A 172 8.43 -5.01 -10.59
C ILE A 172 9.23 -6.15 -11.24
N TYR A 173 10.53 -6.27 -10.93
CA TYR A 173 11.44 -7.27 -11.52
C TYR A 173 11.51 -8.59 -10.74
N LYS A 174 10.89 -8.65 -9.56
CA LYS A 174 10.85 -9.91 -8.79
C LYS A 174 9.78 -10.85 -9.36
N PRO A 175 9.97 -12.18 -9.27
CA PRO A 175 9.01 -13.15 -9.73
C PRO A 175 7.60 -12.90 -9.19
N TYR A 176 6.58 -13.06 -10.02
CA TYR A 176 5.19 -12.81 -9.64
C TYR A 176 4.78 -13.59 -8.39
N GLU A 177 5.13 -14.88 -8.32
CA GLU A 177 4.85 -15.74 -7.17
C GLU A 177 5.42 -15.19 -5.85
N GLN A 178 6.65 -14.66 -5.88
CA GLN A 178 7.26 -14.07 -4.69
C GLN A 178 6.53 -12.80 -4.24
N ARG A 179 6.10 -11.97 -5.19
CA ARG A 179 5.31 -10.76 -4.89
C ARG A 179 3.97 -11.10 -4.24
N VAL A 180 3.27 -12.12 -4.75
CA VAL A 180 2.02 -12.62 -4.17
C VAL A 180 2.24 -13.15 -2.75
N LYS A 181 3.24 -14.01 -2.55
CA LYS A 181 3.56 -14.57 -1.22
C LYS A 181 3.90 -13.47 -0.20
N ALA A 182 4.76 -12.53 -0.58
CA ALA A 182 5.13 -11.41 0.29
C ALA A 182 3.90 -10.56 0.67
N THR A 183 2.99 -10.31 -0.26
CA THR A 183 1.74 -9.57 -0.01
C THR A 183 0.84 -10.31 0.98
N ILE A 184 0.67 -11.62 0.83
CA ILE A 184 -0.12 -12.45 1.76
C ILE A 184 0.48 -12.39 3.16
N GLU A 185 1.79 -12.56 3.29
CA GLU A 185 2.49 -12.48 4.58
C GLU A 185 2.34 -11.09 5.23
N ALA A 186 2.40 -10.01 4.44
CA ALA A 186 2.18 -8.66 4.94
C ALA A 186 0.75 -8.46 5.47
N PHE A 187 -0.28 -9.04 4.81
CA PHE A 187 -1.65 -9.01 5.30
C PHE A 187 -1.80 -9.78 6.62
N ILE A 188 -1.22 -10.99 6.70
CA ILE A 188 -1.26 -11.81 7.92
C ILE A 188 -0.52 -11.11 9.07
N ALA A 189 0.66 -10.55 8.80
CA ALA A 189 1.43 -9.80 9.78
C ALA A 189 0.64 -8.61 10.31
N SER A 190 0.06 -7.80 9.41
CA SER A 190 -0.75 -6.63 9.77
C SER A 190 -1.96 -7.00 10.62
N ALA A 191 -2.70 -8.04 10.22
CA ALA A 191 -3.86 -8.51 10.96
C ALA A 191 -3.50 -8.97 12.38
N ARG A 192 -2.39 -9.69 12.54
CA ARG A 192 -1.90 -10.12 13.86
C ARG A 192 -1.49 -8.93 14.72
N ILE A 193 -0.81 -7.93 14.13
CA ILE A 193 -0.44 -6.71 14.86
C ILE A 193 -1.68 -5.99 15.38
N LEU A 194 -2.72 -5.84 14.55
CA LEU A 194 -3.96 -5.20 14.97
C LEU A 194 -4.67 -6.00 16.08
N ALA A 195 -4.81 -7.32 15.93
CA ALA A 195 -5.44 -8.19 16.93
C ALA A 195 -4.72 -8.11 18.30
N GLU A 196 -3.39 -8.17 18.28
CA GLU A 196 -2.57 -8.13 19.50
C GLU A 196 -2.58 -6.76 20.19
N ASN A 197 -2.86 -5.69 19.46
CA ASN A 197 -2.84 -4.31 19.96
C ASN A 197 -4.23 -3.64 19.96
N LYS A 198 -5.30 -4.40 19.83
CA LYS A 198 -6.68 -3.88 19.68
C LYS A 198 -7.12 -2.92 20.79
N GLU A 199 -6.67 -3.10 22.02
CA GLU A 199 -7.07 -2.24 23.14
C GLU A 199 -6.39 -0.86 23.04
N THR A 200 -5.17 -0.78 22.53
CA THR A 200 -4.47 0.48 22.32
C THR A 200 -5.07 1.26 21.13
N LEU A 201 -5.56 0.54 20.10
CA LEU A 201 -6.19 1.15 18.93
C LEU A 201 -7.57 1.77 19.21
N LYS A 202 -8.24 1.39 20.29
CA LYS A 202 -9.54 1.92 20.68
C LYS A 202 -9.45 3.19 21.54
N GLN A 203 -8.29 3.56 22.01
CA GLN A 203 -8.01 4.74 22.82
C GLN A 203 -7.71 5.95 21.94
#